data_74c7e0150fde4e2004cb1db661f80e23
#
_entry.id   74c7e0150fde4e2004cb1db661f80e23
#
_cell.length_a   1.000
_cell.length_b   1.000
_cell.length_c   1.000
_cell.angle_alpha   90.00
_cell.angle_beta   90.00
_cell.angle_gamma   90.00
#
_symmetry.space_group_name_H-M   'P 1'
#
loop_
_entity.id
_entity.type
_entity.pdbx_description
1 polymer ?
#
loop_
_entity_poly.entity_id
_entity_poly.type
_entity_poly.pdbx_seq_one_letter_code
_entity_poly.pdbx_strand_id
1 'polypeptide(L)'
;MEIFENKVAVITGAASGIGQALAQKCLEEGMKVMLADVESQALAATQASFQERFNNPIESEVVDVGIVTELERLRDAALSKFDRVHLLFNNAGVGGAGNAWSGTEKDWAWVLGVNLMSVIHGQRLFVPHMLEHGEPGHIVNTASVAGLIGGVTNAPYSVTKHGVVALTEHLYRDLAGVGSNLGCSVLCPGIINTKIGSSARNRPANLTDAEPAPLTEQQQAMRAQFQAIMEQGMAPSEVAEVVFKGIRSQQLYLQTHEHFNPRILDRAQHMVDGTNPDFSAFNWAN
;
A
#
# COMPACT_ATOMS: atom_id res chain seq x y z
N MET A 1 16.22 -11.11 -2.37
CA MET A 1 16.94 -10.76 -1.12
C MET A 1 16.73 -11.88 -0.11
N GLU A 2 17.80 -12.49 0.42
CA GLU A 2 17.71 -13.65 1.33
C GLU A 2 18.10 -13.29 2.78
N ILE A 3 18.98 -12.31 2.96
CA ILE A 3 19.49 -11.88 4.26
C ILE A 3 18.89 -10.52 4.60
N PHE A 4 18.19 -10.46 5.71
CA PHE A 4 17.51 -9.26 6.20
C PHE A 4 18.19 -8.66 7.45
N GLU A 5 18.93 -9.48 8.20
CA GLU A 5 19.56 -9.07 9.45
C GLU A 5 20.42 -7.80 9.27
N ASN A 6 20.26 -6.82 10.15
CA ASN A 6 20.90 -5.50 10.14
C ASN A 6 20.58 -4.61 8.92
N LYS A 7 19.72 -5.04 8.00
CA LYS A 7 19.24 -4.22 6.90
C LYS A 7 18.18 -3.22 7.39
N VAL A 8 17.89 -2.20 6.59
CA VAL A 8 16.99 -1.11 6.95
C VAL A 8 15.72 -1.18 6.09
N ALA A 9 14.57 -1.09 6.74
CA ALA A 9 13.27 -0.96 6.07
C ALA A 9 12.62 0.39 6.37
N VAL A 10 12.03 1.01 5.36
CA VAL A 10 11.14 2.17 5.47
C VAL A 10 9.73 1.72 5.12
N ILE A 11 8.77 1.99 6.01
CA ILE A 11 7.39 1.54 5.86
C ILE A 11 6.43 2.73 6.01
N THR A 12 5.64 3.03 4.98
CA THR A 12 4.56 4.02 5.05
C THR A 12 3.23 3.36 5.43
N GLY A 13 2.38 4.09 6.18
CA GLY A 13 1.15 3.52 6.75
C GLY A 13 1.43 2.50 7.86
N ALA A 14 2.49 2.74 8.66
CA ALA A 14 3.03 1.78 9.62
C ALA A 14 2.30 1.72 10.96
N ALA A 15 1.38 2.64 11.24
CA ALA A 15 0.66 2.70 12.52
C ALA A 15 -0.44 1.65 12.67
N SER A 16 -0.83 0.95 11.60
CA SER A 16 -1.90 -0.05 11.66
C SER A 16 -1.88 -1.01 10.46
N GLY A 17 -2.67 -2.08 10.55
CA GLY A 17 -2.99 -2.98 9.43
C GLY A 17 -1.75 -3.61 8.79
N ILE A 18 -1.72 -3.63 7.45
CA ILE A 18 -0.64 -4.26 6.68
C ILE A 18 0.71 -3.62 6.98
N GLY A 19 0.79 -2.28 7.05
CA GLY A 19 2.06 -1.58 7.32
C GLY A 19 2.64 -1.92 8.69
N GLN A 20 1.82 -2.00 9.72
CA GLN A 20 2.24 -2.42 11.05
C GLN A 20 2.73 -3.88 11.05
N ALA A 21 2.03 -4.77 10.35
CA ALA A 21 2.43 -6.17 10.25
C ALA A 21 3.74 -6.34 9.46
N LEU A 22 3.94 -5.58 8.39
CA LEU A 22 5.21 -5.55 7.64
C LEU A 22 6.36 -5.06 8.52
N ALA A 23 6.13 -3.99 9.31
CA ALA A 23 7.12 -3.48 10.24
C ALA A 23 7.49 -4.51 11.33
N GLN A 24 6.49 -5.18 11.90
CA GLN A 24 6.74 -6.27 12.84
C GLN A 24 7.57 -7.39 12.21
N LYS A 25 7.21 -7.81 10.99
CA LYS A 25 7.95 -8.86 10.28
C LYS A 25 9.39 -8.44 9.97
N CYS A 26 9.64 -7.17 9.59
CA CYS A 26 10.99 -6.65 9.45
C CYS A 26 11.81 -6.80 10.74
N LEU A 27 11.22 -6.48 11.89
CA LEU A 27 11.88 -6.60 13.20
C LEU A 27 12.16 -8.05 13.57
N GLU A 28 11.24 -8.98 13.29
CA GLU A 28 11.42 -10.43 13.48
C GLU A 28 12.56 -10.99 12.61
N GLU A 29 12.78 -10.43 11.44
CA GLU A 29 13.90 -10.77 10.53
C GLU A 29 15.21 -10.03 10.87
N GLY A 30 15.29 -9.33 12.02
CA GLY A 30 16.51 -8.66 12.50
C GLY A 30 16.80 -7.31 11.85
N MET A 31 15.83 -6.70 11.17
CA MET A 31 16.01 -5.40 10.49
C MET A 31 15.90 -4.23 11.44
N LYS A 32 16.45 -3.08 11.04
CA LYS A 32 16.17 -1.75 11.57
C LYS A 32 14.98 -1.18 10.81
N VAL A 33 14.11 -0.43 11.48
CA VAL A 33 12.90 0.11 10.82
C VAL A 33 12.73 1.61 11.02
N MET A 34 12.29 2.28 9.95
CA MET A 34 11.74 3.63 9.95
C MET A 34 10.23 3.51 9.69
N LEU A 35 9.43 3.81 10.71
CA LEU A 35 7.97 3.81 10.65
C LEU A 35 7.46 5.18 10.19
N ALA A 36 6.55 5.23 9.24
CA ALA A 36 5.94 6.49 8.81
C ALA A 36 4.42 6.36 8.75
N ASP A 37 3.70 7.31 9.35
CA ASP A 37 2.24 7.38 9.31
C ASP A 37 1.77 8.80 9.58
N VAL A 38 0.56 9.15 9.15
CA VAL A 38 -0.07 10.44 9.45
C VAL A 38 -0.71 10.47 10.84
N GLU A 39 -1.07 9.31 11.40
CA GLU A 39 -1.72 9.17 12.70
C GLU A 39 -0.68 9.18 13.84
N SER A 40 -0.26 10.35 14.31
CA SER A 40 0.83 10.52 15.28
C SER A 40 0.68 9.69 16.56
N GLN A 41 -0.51 9.64 17.15
CA GLN A 41 -0.75 8.87 18.38
C GLN A 41 -0.66 7.35 18.14
N ALA A 42 -1.25 6.86 17.06
CA ALA A 42 -1.19 5.45 16.71
C ALA A 42 0.25 5.02 16.34
N LEU A 43 0.98 5.89 15.64
CA LEU A 43 2.38 5.68 15.29
C LEU A 43 3.26 5.57 16.54
N ALA A 44 3.12 6.50 17.47
CA ALA A 44 3.85 6.49 18.74
C ALA A 44 3.53 5.23 19.59
N ALA A 45 2.26 4.83 19.63
CA ALA A 45 1.85 3.60 20.33
C ALA A 45 2.45 2.34 19.68
N THR A 46 2.48 2.29 18.33
CA THR A 46 3.10 1.19 17.59
C THR A 46 4.61 1.13 17.84
N GLN A 47 5.30 2.26 17.78
CA GLN A 47 6.74 2.33 18.07
C GLN A 47 7.05 1.87 19.49
N ALA A 48 6.32 2.37 20.50
CA ALA A 48 6.52 1.96 21.89
C ALA A 48 6.31 0.45 22.10
N SER A 49 5.22 -0.10 21.55
CA SER A 49 4.94 -1.54 21.62
C SER A 49 6.04 -2.39 20.94
N PHE A 50 6.61 -1.92 19.86
CA PHE A 50 7.72 -2.62 19.21
C PHE A 50 9.02 -2.51 20.00
N GLN A 51 9.34 -1.34 20.59
CA GLN A 51 10.52 -1.14 21.44
C GLN A 51 10.48 -2.00 22.71
N GLU A 52 9.31 -2.35 23.24
CA GLU A 52 9.17 -3.29 24.35
C GLU A 52 9.47 -4.75 23.97
N ARG A 53 9.31 -5.10 22.68
CA ARG A 53 9.38 -6.50 22.19
C ARG A 53 10.67 -6.80 21.42
N PHE A 54 11.28 -5.81 20.83
CA PHE A 54 12.43 -5.95 19.92
C PHE A 54 13.59 -5.03 20.36
N ASN A 55 14.81 -5.53 20.24
CA ASN A 55 16.02 -4.77 20.52
C ASN A 55 16.57 -4.02 19.30
N ASN A 56 15.93 -4.17 18.14
CA ASN A 56 16.34 -3.54 16.90
C ASN A 56 16.15 -2.01 16.97
N PRO A 57 16.95 -1.22 16.26
CA PRO A 57 16.71 0.21 16.10
C PRO A 57 15.38 0.50 15.41
N ILE A 58 14.51 1.27 16.08
CA ILE A 58 13.16 1.63 15.63
C ILE A 58 13.01 3.14 15.73
N GLU A 59 12.88 3.79 14.58
CA GLU A 59 12.62 5.23 14.46
C GLU A 59 11.25 5.46 13.83
N SER A 60 10.67 6.63 14.04
CA SER A 60 9.37 6.98 13.45
C SER A 60 9.30 8.44 13.04
N GLU A 61 8.56 8.71 11.96
CA GLU A 61 8.27 10.04 11.43
C GLU A 61 6.76 10.19 11.17
N VAL A 62 6.17 11.29 11.64
CA VAL A 62 4.78 11.62 11.29
C VAL A 62 4.78 12.25 9.92
N VAL A 63 4.14 11.60 8.94
CA VAL A 63 4.22 11.94 7.51
C VAL A 63 2.86 11.82 6.85
N ASP A 64 2.38 12.90 6.22
CA ASP A 64 1.34 12.81 5.19
C ASP A 64 2.01 12.51 3.85
N VAL A 65 1.90 11.26 3.40
CA VAL A 65 2.50 10.80 2.14
C VAL A 65 1.92 11.49 0.89
N GLY A 66 0.78 12.17 1.01
CA GLY A 66 0.21 13.01 -0.05
C GLY A 66 1.00 14.30 -0.28
N ILE A 67 1.96 14.62 0.60
CA ILE A 67 2.79 15.84 0.55
C ILE A 67 4.24 15.46 0.24
N VAL A 68 4.73 15.81 -0.95
CA VAL A 68 6.07 15.39 -1.42
C VAL A 68 7.20 15.84 -0.49
N THR A 69 7.13 17.04 0.07
CA THR A 69 8.15 17.57 1.00
C THR A 69 8.21 16.80 2.31
N GLU A 70 7.12 16.17 2.73
CA GLU A 70 7.13 15.29 3.89
C GLU A 70 7.76 13.92 3.58
N LEU A 71 7.59 13.40 2.37
CA LEU A 71 8.32 12.22 1.91
C LEU A 71 9.83 12.49 1.74
N GLU A 72 10.21 13.70 1.30
CA GLU A 72 11.61 14.14 1.28
C GLU A 72 12.20 14.14 2.70
N ARG A 73 11.48 14.70 3.67
CA ARG A 73 11.86 14.68 5.08
C ARG A 73 11.99 13.26 5.64
N LEU A 74 11.07 12.35 5.29
CA LEU A 74 11.14 10.93 5.67
C LEU A 74 12.41 10.27 5.12
N ARG A 75 12.73 10.49 3.84
CA ARG A 75 13.97 9.98 3.24
C ARG A 75 15.20 10.50 4.00
N ASP A 76 15.27 11.80 4.24
CA ASP A 76 16.41 12.42 4.90
C ASP A 76 16.57 11.93 6.34
N ALA A 77 15.48 11.75 7.07
CA ALA A 77 15.48 11.17 8.40
C ALA A 77 15.98 9.70 8.38
N ALA A 78 15.50 8.88 7.43
CA ALA A 78 15.93 7.50 7.31
C ALA A 78 17.43 7.39 6.99
N LEU A 79 17.93 8.20 6.05
CA LEU A 79 19.34 8.21 5.67
C LEU A 79 20.22 8.77 6.80
N SER A 80 19.78 9.82 7.50
CA SER A 80 20.51 10.39 8.66
C SER A 80 20.65 9.38 9.81
N LYS A 81 19.63 8.55 10.05
CA LYS A 81 19.60 7.57 11.16
C LYS A 81 20.29 6.26 10.82
N PHE A 82 20.19 5.82 9.60
CA PHE A 82 20.57 4.46 9.21
C PHE A 82 21.56 4.38 8.06
N ASP A 83 21.94 5.51 7.45
CA ASP A 83 22.87 5.62 6.31
C ASP A 83 22.29 5.03 4.98
N ARG A 84 21.57 3.91 5.04
CA ARG A 84 21.08 3.18 3.86
C ARG A 84 19.67 2.70 4.06
N VAL A 85 18.96 2.48 2.95
CA VAL A 85 17.64 1.83 2.92
C VAL A 85 17.70 0.62 1.98
N HIS A 86 17.24 -0.54 2.45
CA HIS A 86 17.27 -1.81 1.72
C HIS A 86 15.89 -2.30 1.33
N LEU A 87 14.86 -2.08 2.18
CA LEU A 87 13.47 -2.33 1.86
C LEU A 87 12.66 -1.03 1.90
N LEU A 88 11.91 -0.79 0.85
CA LEU A 88 10.94 0.29 0.79
C LEU A 88 9.53 -0.30 0.64
N PHE A 89 8.66 -0.04 1.62
CA PHE A 89 7.24 -0.39 1.56
C PHE A 89 6.41 0.87 1.34
N ASN A 90 6.05 1.15 0.10
CA ASN A 90 5.04 2.14 -0.26
C ASN A 90 3.66 1.53 0.00
N ASN A 91 3.23 1.56 1.26
CA ASN A 91 2.05 0.83 1.72
C ASN A 91 0.89 1.75 2.14
N ALA A 92 1.15 2.99 2.55
CA ALA A 92 0.08 3.93 2.91
C ALA A 92 -1.02 4.00 1.85
N GLY A 93 -2.27 3.99 2.28
CA GLY A 93 -3.39 4.02 1.37
C GLY A 93 -4.71 4.37 2.06
N VAL A 94 -5.60 4.94 1.30
CA VAL A 94 -6.94 5.35 1.74
C VAL A 94 -8.00 4.78 0.80
N GLY A 95 -9.21 4.57 1.33
CA GLY A 95 -10.38 4.30 0.51
C GLY A 95 -10.79 5.56 -0.26
N GLY A 96 -11.58 5.39 -1.30
CA GLY A 96 -12.18 6.49 -2.04
C GLY A 96 -13.69 6.52 -1.89
N ALA A 97 -14.33 7.47 -2.55
CA ALA A 97 -15.78 7.60 -2.64
C ALA A 97 -16.18 8.01 -4.07
N GLY A 98 -17.45 7.81 -4.39
CA GLY A 98 -18.03 8.21 -5.66
C GLY A 98 -17.79 7.23 -6.82
N ASN A 99 -18.62 7.35 -7.83
CA ASN A 99 -18.45 6.67 -9.11
C ASN A 99 -17.63 7.56 -10.08
N ALA A 100 -17.46 7.12 -11.32
CA ALA A 100 -16.59 7.79 -12.28
C ALA A 100 -16.99 9.26 -12.60
N TRP A 101 -18.23 9.67 -12.35
CA TRP A 101 -18.72 11.03 -12.65
C TRP A 101 -19.23 11.81 -11.42
N SER A 102 -19.32 11.20 -10.24
CA SER A 102 -19.83 11.85 -9.03
C SER A 102 -18.76 12.14 -7.98
N GLY A 103 -17.55 11.61 -8.14
CA GLY A 103 -16.41 11.95 -7.27
C GLY A 103 -16.01 13.42 -7.45
N THR A 104 -15.90 14.17 -6.34
CA THR A 104 -15.46 15.56 -6.39
C THR A 104 -13.99 15.69 -6.76
N GLU A 105 -13.56 16.89 -7.18
CA GLU A 105 -12.14 17.18 -7.42
C GLU A 105 -11.29 16.87 -6.18
N LYS A 106 -11.81 17.17 -4.99
CA LYS A 106 -11.13 16.89 -3.71
C LYS A 106 -11.06 15.40 -3.40
N ASP A 107 -12.09 14.60 -3.76
CA ASP A 107 -12.02 13.14 -3.64
C ASP A 107 -10.89 12.56 -4.49
N TRP A 108 -10.84 12.98 -5.75
CA TRP A 108 -9.79 12.57 -6.67
C TRP A 108 -8.41 13.03 -6.20
N ALA A 109 -8.25 14.31 -5.82
CA ALA A 109 -6.97 14.85 -5.35
C ALA A 109 -6.43 14.08 -4.14
N TRP A 110 -7.30 13.81 -3.15
CA TRP A 110 -6.90 13.06 -1.96
C TRP A 110 -6.46 11.63 -2.28
N VAL A 111 -7.30 10.88 -3.00
CA VAL A 111 -7.03 9.46 -3.28
C VAL A 111 -5.83 9.31 -4.23
N LEU A 112 -5.71 10.16 -5.26
CA LEU A 112 -4.54 10.20 -6.14
C LEU A 112 -3.26 10.55 -5.35
N GLY A 113 -3.33 11.57 -4.49
CA GLY A 113 -2.20 12.01 -3.66
C GLY A 113 -1.65 10.88 -2.79
N VAL A 114 -2.54 10.21 -2.05
CA VAL A 114 -2.14 9.18 -1.08
C VAL A 114 -1.84 7.85 -1.76
N ASN A 115 -2.68 7.37 -2.70
CA ASN A 115 -2.55 5.99 -3.20
C ASN A 115 -1.61 5.84 -4.39
N LEU A 116 -1.36 6.89 -5.18
CA LEU A 116 -0.56 6.81 -6.40
C LEU A 116 0.63 7.76 -6.37
N MET A 117 0.41 9.06 -6.13
CA MET A 117 1.51 10.03 -6.15
C MET A 117 2.54 9.75 -5.06
N SER A 118 2.11 9.30 -3.88
CA SER A 118 3.01 8.88 -2.82
C SER A 118 3.94 7.75 -3.26
N VAL A 119 3.43 6.76 -4.00
CA VAL A 119 4.23 5.64 -4.52
C VAL A 119 5.22 6.13 -5.58
N ILE A 120 4.77 7.01 -6.48
CA ILE A 120 5.65 7.65 -7.49
C ILE A 120 6.79 8.41 -6.79
N HIS A 121 6.46 9.24 -5.80
CA HIS A 121 7.45 10.02 -5.06
C HIS A 121 8.35 9.14 -4.19
N GLY A 122 7.80 8.11 -3.52
CA GLY A 122 8.60 7.14 -2.77
C GLY A 122 9.67 6.49 -3.65
N GLN A 123 9.30 6.01 -4.85
CA GLN A 123 10.28 5.47 -5.79
C GLN A 123 11.31 6.51 -6.23
N ARG A 124 10.87 7.71 -6.63
CA ARG A 124 11.78 8.79 -7.07
C ARG A 124 12.78 9.22 -6.01
N LEU A 125 12.40 9.17 -4.75
CA LEU A 125 13.21 9.63 -3.62
C LEU A 125 14.15 8.55 -3.07
N PHE A 126 13.72 7.29 -3.04
CA PHE A 126 14.49 6.22 -2.39
C PHE A 126 15.27 5.35 -3.38
N VAL A 127 14.72 5.04 -4.56
CA VAL A 127 15.38 4.12 -5.51
C VAL A 127 16.77 4.61 -5.94
N PRO A 128 17.02 5.89 -6.23
CA PRO A 128 18.37 6.36 -6.56
C PRO A 128 19.39 6.06 -5.45
N HIS A 129 19.06 6.29 -4.19
CA HIS A 129 19.93 5.96 -3.04
C HIS A 129 20.14 4.45 -2.88
N MET A 130 19.07 3.65 -3.14
CA MET A 130 19.19 2.19 -3.09
C MET A 130 20.09 1.65 -4.22
N LEU A 131 20.06 2.28 -5.40
CA LEU A 131 20.95 1.96 -6.51
C LEU A 131 22.41 2.37 -6.23
N GLU A 132 22.61 3.55 -5.61
CA GLU A 132 23.93 4.11 -5.32
C GLU A 132 24.76 3.22 -4.39
N HIS A 133 24.19 2.70 -3.30
CA HIS A 133 24.92 1.81 -2.40
C HIS A 133 25.08 0.39 -2.95
N GLY A 134 24.32 -0.02 -3.98
CA GLY A 134 24.50 -1.25 -4.74
C GLY A 134 24.25 -2.56 -3.99
N GLU A 135 23.82 -2.51 -2.71
CA GLU A 135 23.49 -3.70 -1.94
C GLU A 135 22.14 -4.28 -2.38
N PRO A 136 21.92 -5.60 -2.17
CA PRO A 136 20.62 -6.20 -2.44
C PRO A 136 19.50 -5.52 -1.64
N GLY A 137 18.41 -5.19 -2.32
CA GLY A 137 17.27 -4.52 -1.74
C GLY A 137 15.97 -4.87 -2.47
N HIS A 138 14.84 -4.36 -1.99
CA HIS A 138 13.55 -4.62 -2.59
C HIS A 138 12.55 -3.48 -2.36
N ILE A 139 11.73 -3.19 -3.35
CA ILE A 139 10.64 -2.22 -3.27
C ILE A 139 9.32 -2.96 -3.35
N VAL A 140 8.44 -2.77 -2.38
CA VAL A 140 7.08 -3.31 -2.38
C VAL A 140 6.08 -2.18 -2.46
N ASN A 141 5.28 -2.15 -3.51
CA ASN A 141 4.20 -1.18 -3.71
C ASN A 141 2.85 -1.85 -3.46
N THR A 142 2.07 -1.32 -2.52
CA THR A 142 0.76 -1.86 -2.17
C THR A 142 -0.33 -1.34 -3.11
N ALA A 143 -0.72 -2.17 -4.07
CA ALA A 143 -1.89 -1.97 -4.91
C ALA A 143 -3.16 -2.55 -4.24
N SER A 144 -3.88 -3.40 -4.93
CA SER A 144 -5.07 -4.14 -4.50
C SER A 144 -5.48 -5.10 -5.63
N VAL A 145 -6.29 -6.08 -5.34
CA VAL A 145 -7.03 -6.83 -6.37
C VAL A 145 -7.86 -5.87 -7.26
N ALA A 146 -8.32 -4.74 -6.71
CA ALA A 146 -8.99 -3.66 -7.46
C ALA A 146 -8.05 -2.93 -8.46
N GLY A 147 -6.77 -3.23 -8.47
CA GLY A 147 -5.80 -2.82 -9.50
C GLY A 147 -5.64 -3.85 -10.63
N LEU A 148 -6.22 -5.03 -10.48
CA LEU A 148 -6.19 -6.12 -11.46
C LEU A 148 -7.56 -6.37 -12.11
N ILE A 149 -8.65 -6.07 -11.38
CA ILE A 149 -10.03 -6.27 -11.82
C ILE A 149 -10.72 -4.90 -11.90
N GLY A 150 -11.41 -4.61 -13.00
CA GLY A 150 -12.20 -3.38 -13.16
C GLY A 150 -13.56 -3.45 -12.47
N GLY A 151 -14.15 -2.28 -12.13
CA GLY A 151 -15.56 -2.18 -11.71
C GLY A 151 -15.89 -2.72 -10.32
N VAL A 152 -14.91 -3.07 -9.49
CA VAL A 152 -15.15 -3.77 -8.21
C VAL A 152 -15.19 -2.84 -6.99
N THR A 153 -14.88 -1.55 -7.15
CA THR A 153 -14.89 -0.54 -6.07
C THR A 153 -15.15 0.84 -6.66
N ASN A 154 -14.99 1.91 -5.87
CA ASN A 154 -15.12 3.28 -6.38
C ASN A 154 -14.03 3.62 -7.42
N ALA A 155 -14.33 4.55 -8.31
CA ALA A 155 -13.47 4.86 -9.44
C ALA A 155 -12.10 5.45 -9.04
N PRO A 156 -12.00 6.44 -8.12
CA PRO A 156 -10.69 6.97 -7.71
C PRO A 156 -9.76 5.89 -7.15
N TYR A 157 -10.27 5.00 -6.31
CA TYR A 157 -9.48 3.90 -5.76
C TYR A 157 -9.00 2.94 -6.85
N SER A 158 -9.91 2.47 -7.72
CA SER A 158 -9.56 1.55 -8.81
C SER A 158 -8.50 2.13 -9.75
N VAL A 159 -8.66 3.39 -10.15
CA VAL A 159 -7.69 4.08 -11.01
C VAL A 159 -6.31 4.12 -10.36
N THR A 160 -6.24 4.51 -9.07
CA THR A 160 -4.95 4.57 -8.37
C THR A 160 -4.29 3.20 -8.25
N LYS A 161 -5.06 2.16 -7.95
CA LYS A 161 -4.51 0.81 -7.76
C LYS A 161 -4.07 0.16 -9.08
N HIS A 162 -4.76 0.42 -10.19
CA HIS A 162 -4.25 0.08 -11.54
C HIS A 162 -2.97 0.86 -11.88
N GLY A 163 -2.91 2.14 -11.52
CA GLY A 163 -1.71 2.97 -11.70
C GLY A 163 -0.51 2.41 -10.95
N VAL A 164 -0.69 1.94 -9.71
CA VAL A 164 0.40 1.32 -8.92
C VAL A 164 0.88 0.00 -9.55
N VAL A 165 -0.03 -0.82 -10.10
CA VAL A 165 0.36 -2.04 -10.83
C VAL A 165 1.24 -1.67 -12.01
N ALA A 166 0.76 -0.83 -12.92
CA ALA A 166 1.52 -0.41 -14.11
C ALA A 166 2.86 0.24 -13.74
N LEU A 167 2.90 1.10 -12.71
CA LEU A 167 4.13 1.75 -12.24
C LEU A 167 5.16 0.71 -11.75
N THR A 168 4.71 -0.35 -11.05
CA THR A 168 5.62 -1.38 -10.54
C THR A 168 6.14 -2.29 -11.65
N GLU A 169 5.33 -2.57 -12.67
CA GLU A 169 5.77 -3.29 -13.88
C GLU A 169 6.86 -2.52 -14.63
N HIS A 170 6.72 -1.19 -14.73
CA HIS A 170 7.76 -0.32 -15.28
C HIS A 170 9.03 -0.34 -14.44
N LEU A 171 8.90 -0.21 -13.11
CA LEU A 171 10.05 -0.30 -12.20
C LEU A 171 10.80 -1.63 -12.35
N TYR A 172 10.07 -2.75 -12.45
CA TYR A 172 10.65 -4.07 -12.63
C TYR A 172 11.52 -4.14 -13.90
N ARG A 173 11.00 -3.65 -15.03
CA ARG A 173 11.74 -3.57 -16.29
C ARG A 173 12.96 -2.64 -16.18
N ASP A 174 12.82 -1.48 -15.57
CA ASP A 174 13.87 -0.47 -15.47
C ASP A 174 15.02 -0.93 -14.58
N LEU A 175 14.72 -1.59 -13.44
CA LEU A 175 15.74 -2.19 -12.57
C LEU A 175 16.52 -3.30 -13.27
N ALA A 176 15.84 -4.15 -14.04
CA ALA A 176 16.48 -5.16 -14.87
C ALA A 176 17.37 -4.54 -15.95
N GLY A 177 16.91 -3.44 -16.56
CA GLY A 177 17.64 -2.72 -17.61
C GLY A 177 18.98 -2.11 -17.17
N VAL A 178 19.09 -1.76 -15.89
CA VAL A 178 20.36 -1.23 -15.32
C VAL A 178 21.18 -2.31 -14.59
N GLY A 179 20.75 -3.57 -14.62
CA GLY A 179 21.46 -4.68 -13.97
C GLY A 179 21.60 -4.52 -12.46
N SER A 180 20.59 -3.96 -11.78
CA SER A 180 20.65 -3.68 -10.36
C SER A 180 20.45 -4.94 -9.51
N ASN A 181 20.93 -4.88 -8.25
CA ASN A 181 20.65 -5.90 -7.23
C ASN A 181 19.32 -5.65 -6.50
N LEU A 182 18.49 -4.71 -6.99
CA LEU A 182 17.18 -4.41 -6.44
C LEU A 182 16.11 -5.25 -7.13
N GLY A 183 15.21 -5.83 -6.33
CA GLY A 183 13.95 -6.38 -6.82
C GLY A 183 12.79 -5.43 -6.57
N CYS A 184 11.63 -5.72 -7.16
CA CYS A 184 10.40 -5.07 -6.78
C CYS A 184 9.19 -6.01 -6.88
N SER A 185 8.17 -5.71 -6.09
CA SER A 185 6.89 -6.43 -6.07
C SER A 185 5.72 -5.47 -6.01
N VAL A 186 4.64 -5.82 -6.67
CA VAL A 186 3.32 -5.21 -6.46
C VAL A 186 2.46 -6.14 -5.59
N LEU A 187 2.12 -5.68 -4.40
CA LEU A 187 1.21 -6.38 -3.50
C LEU A 187 -0.23 -6.06 -3.89
N CYS A 188 -1.01 -7.09 -4.22
CA CYS A 188 -2.41 -6.99 -4.63
C CYS A 188 -3.32 -7.70 -3.63
N PRO A 189 -3.60 -7.08 -2.46
CA PRO A 189 -4.45 -7.70 -1.45
C PRO A 189 -5.92 -7.77 -1.89
N GLY A 190 -6.60 -8.85 -1.48
CA GLY A 190 -8.06 -8.92 -1.45
C GLY A 190 -8.63 -8.29 -0.18
N ILE A 191 -9.51 -8.99 0.52
CA ILE A 191 -10.09 -8.53 1.78
C ILE A 191 -9.15 -8.82 2.95
N ILE A 192 -8.62 -7.76 3.55
CA ILE A 192 -7.72 -7.82 4.69
C ILE A 192 -8.33 -7.07 5.86
N ASN A 193 -8.27 -7.63 7.07
CA ASN A 193 -8.76 -7.00 8.28
C ASN A 193 -7.93 -5.76 8.63
N THR A 194 -8.35 -4.60 8.12
CA THR A 194 -7.67 -3.31 8.30
C THR A 194 -8.68 -2.18 8.51
N LYS A 195 -8.17 -1.00 8.88
CA LYS A 195 -8.97 0.21 9.06
C LYS A 195 -9.19 1.01 7.77
N ILE A 196 -8.95 0.45 6.59
CA ILE A 196 -9.07 1.19 5.32
C ILE A 196 -10.51 1.69 5.07
N GLY A 197 -11.52 0.95 5.50
CA GLY A 197 -12.93 1.35 5.40
C GLY A 197 -13.30 2.62 6.19
N SER A 198 -12.48 3.02 7.16
CA SER A 198 -12.63 4.24 7.97
C SER A 198 -11.55 5.29 7.69
N SER A 199 -10.84 5.20 6.56
CA SER A 199 -9.70 6.09 6.23
C SER A 199 -10.09 7.57 6.10
N ALA A 200 -11.36 7.89 5.90
CA ALA A 200 -11.85 9.28 5.87
C ALA A 200 -11.48 10.10 7.13
N ARG A 201 -11.20 9.47 8.28
CA ARG A 201 -10.69 10.13 9.48
C ARG A 201 -9.35 10.86 9.26
N ASN A 202 -8.58 10.44 8.27
CA ASN A 202 -7.27 10.99 7.93
C ASN A 202 -7.34 11.97 6.76
N ARG A 203 -8.54 12.34 6.30
CA ARG A 203 -8.71 13.26 5.19
C ARG A 203 -8.37 14.69 5.64
N PRO A 204 -7.43 15.39 4.96
CA PRO A 204 -7.06 16.74 5.30
C PRO A 204 -8.26 17.71 5.17
N ALA A 205 -8.33 18.69 6.06
CA ALA A 205 -9.45 19.65 6.10
C ALA A 205 -9.60 20.44 4.78
N ASN A 206 -8.51 20.80 4.13
CA ASN A 206 -8.51 21.50 2.84
C ASN A 206 -9.03 20.64 1.68
N LEU A 207 -8.96 19.33 1.81
CA LEU A 207 -9.51 18.36 0.85
C LEU A 207 -10.88 17.81 1.28
N THR A 208 -11.45 18.30 2.39
CA THR A 208 -12.80 17.93 2.83
C THR A 208 -13.80 18.92 2.25
N ASP A 209 -14.91 18.43 1.71
CA ASP A 209 -16.00 19.28 1.26
C ASP A 209 -16.79 19.81 2.47
N ALA A 210 -17.38 21.01 2.33
CA ALA A 210 -18.24 21.57 3.36
C ALA A 210 -19.44 20.65 3.57
N GLU A 211 -19.65 20.22 4.81
CA GLU A 211 -20.72 19.34 5.30
C GLU A 211 -21.14 18.21 4.34
N PRO A 212 -20.58 17.02 4.47
CA PRO A 212 -21.08 15.88 3.71
C PRO A 212 -22.55 15.65 4.06
N ALA A 213 -23.39 15.49 3.05
CA ALA A 213 -24.80 15.14 3.25
C ALA A 213 -24.90 13.88 4.15
N PRO A 214 -25.86 13.84 5.09
CA PRO A 214 -26.05 12.67 5.93
C PRO A 214 -26.27 11.42 5.04
N LEU A 215 -25.61 10.33 5.42
CA LEU A 215 -25.75 9.07 4.70
C LEU A 215 -27.21 8.60 4.77
N THR A 216 -27.75 8.14 3.65
CA THR A 216 -29.04 7.46 3.62
C THR A 216 -28.96 6.14 4.41
N GLU A 217 -30.10 5.60 4.85
CA GLU A 217 -30.17 4.30 5.54
C GLU A 217 -29.50 3.19 4.70
N GLN A 218 -29.72 3.20 3.39
CA GLN A 218 -29.11 2.23 2.48
C GLN A 218 -27.58 2.36 2.45
N GLN A 219 -27.03 3.58 2.41
CA GLN A 219 -25.59 3.82 2.46
C GLN A 219 -24.98 3.42 3.81
N GLN A 220 -25.70 3.65 4.91
CA GLN A 220 -25.27 3.19 6.25
C GLN A 220 -25.23 1.67 6.31
N ALA A 221 -26.28 1.00 5.81
CA ALA A 221 -26.31 -0.46 5.76
C ALA A 221 -25.20 -1.07 4.90
N MET A 222 -24.93 -0.50 3.71
CA MET A 222 -23.83 -0.92 2.86
C MET A 222 -22.46 -0.72 3.54
N ARG A 223 -22.28 0.39 4.25
CA ARG A 223 -21.05 0.66 5.01
C ARG A 223 -20.84 -0.34 6.15
N ALA A 224 -21.91 -0.64 6.88
CA ALA A 224 -21.87 -1.65 7.97
C ALA A 224 -21.57 -3.05 7.42
N GLN A 225 -22.18 -3.44 6.29
CA GLN A 225 -21.90 -4.71 5.63
C GLN A 225 -20.43 -4.79 5.16
N PHE A 226 -19.92 -3.74 4.54
CA PHE A 226 -18.53 -3.68 4.12
C PHE A 226 -17.58 -3.79 5.32
N GLN A 227 -17.88 -3.10 6.41
CA GLN A 227 -17.12 -3.19 7.66
C GLN A 227 -17.08 -4.64 8.19
N ALA A 228 -18.22 -5.32 8.24
CA ALA A 228 -18.31 -6.71 8.69
C ALA A 228 -17.50 -7.68 7.80
N ILE A 229 -17.50 -7.45 6.47
CA ILE A 229 -16.67 -8.23 5.54
C ILE A 229 -15.18 -7.98 5.81
N MET A 230 -14.77 -6.73 6.03
CA MET A 230 -13.37 -6.40 6.32
C MET A 230 -12.88 -7.02 7.64
N GLU A 231 -13.74 -7.08 8.66
CA GLU A 231 -13.41 -7.69 9.96
C GLU A 231 -13.16 -9.20 9.87
N GLN A 232 -13.77 -9.87 8.88
CA GLN A 232 -13.57 -11.29 8.59
C GLN A 232 -12.44 -11.54 7.58
N GLY A 233 -11.81 -10.48 7.08
CA GLY A 233 -10.71 -10.58 6.12
C GLY A 233 -9.46 -11.24 6.68
N MET A 234 -8.55 -11.61 5.79
CA MET A 234 -7.25 -12.19 6.13
C MET A 234 -6.50 -11.30 7.14
N ALA A 235 -5.80 -11.92 8.08
CA ALA A 235 -5.01 -11.16 9.06
C ALA A 235 -3.83 -10.42 8.38
N PRO A 236 -3.52 -9.18 8.77
CA PRO A 236 -2.37 -8.44 8.23
C PRO A 236 -1.03 -9.18 8.39
N SER A 237 -0.86 -10.00 9.42
CA SER A 237 0.33 -10.82 9.61
C SER A 237 0.51 -11.88 8.52
N GLU A 238 -0.57 -12.48 8.02
CA GLU A 238 -0.52 -13.43 6.90
C GLU A 238 -0.10 -12.73 5.60
N VAL A 239 -0.54 -11.48 5.41
CA VAL A 239 -0.09 -10.65 4.27
C VAL A 239 1.42 -10.41 4.35
N ALA A 240 1.96 -10.12 5.54
CA ALA A 240 3.40 -9.93 5.72
C ALA A 240 4.19 -11.20 5.36
N GLU A 241 3.70 -12.40 5.70
CA GLU A 241 4.32 -13.66 5.28
C GLU A 241 4.32 -13.83 3.75
N VAL A 242 3.21 -13.52 3.08
CA VAL A 242 3.13 -13.55 1.61
C VAL A 242 4.18 -12.60 1.00
N VAL A 243 4.31 -11.39 1.55
CA VAL A 243 5.26 -10.38 1.08
C VAL A 243 6.70 -10.86 1.26
N PHE A 244 7.09 -11.35 2.42
CA PHE A 244 8.46 -11.80 2.67
C PHE A 244 8.81 -13.05 1.86
N LYS A 245 7.87 -13.96 1.65
CA LYS A 245 8.03 -15.07 0.71
C LYS A 245 8.29 -14.55 -0.70
N GLY A 246 7.52 -13.57 -1.16
CA GLY A 246 7.68 -12.95 -2.47
C GLY A 246 9.02 -12.22 -2.64
N ILE A 247 9.47 -11.49 -1.62
CA ILE A 247 10.80 -10.82 -1.61
C ILE A 247 11.92 -11.86 -1.77
N ARG A 248 11.86 -12.96 -1.03
CA ARG A 248 12.86 -14.05 -1.13
C ARG A 248 12.89 -14.71 -2.51
N SER A 249 11.72 -14.91 -3.11
CA SER A 249 11.60 -15.51 -4.46
C SER A 249 11.67 -14.49 -5.61
N GLN A 250 11.87 -13.21 -5.32
CA GLN A 250 11.88 -12.10 -6.30
C GLN A 250 10.63 -12.05 -7.20
N GLN A 251 9.48 -12.36 -6.62
CA GLN A 251 8.21 -12.42 -7.33
C GLN A 251 7.62 -11.02 -7.55
N LEU A 252 7.26 -10.70 -8.80
CA LEU A 252 6.68 -9.38 -9.14
C LEU A 252 5.26 -9.20 -8.58
N TYR A 253 4.34 -10.15 -8.83
CA TYR A 253 2.95 -10.05 -8.39
C TYR A 253 2.72 -10.85 -7.12
N LEU A 254 2.35 -10.17 -6.02
CA LEU A 254 2.02 -10.79 -4.73
C LEU A 254 0.52 -10.71 -4.51
N GLN A 255 -0.16 -11.84 -4.68
CA GLN A 255 -1.60 -11.96 -4.45
C GLN A 255 -1.84 -12.67 -3.12
N THR A 256 -2.80 -12.18 -2.35
CA THR A 256 -3.19 -12.79 -1.07
C THR A 256 -4.36 -13.76 -1.21
N HIS A 257 -5.13 -13.69 -2.31
CA HIS A 257 -6.37 -14.42 -2.51
C HIS A 257 -6.46 -14.96 -3.94
N GLU A 258 -6.19 -16.24 -4.12
CA GLU A 258 -6.19 -16.89 -5.43
C GLU A 258 -7.60 -17.02 -6.07
N HIS A 259 -8.66 -16.94 -5.27
CA HIS A 259 -10.03 -17.02 -5.79
C HIS A 259 -10.40 -15.86 -6.73
N PHE A 260 -9.63 -14.77 -6.75
CA PHE A 260 -9.80 -13.68 -7.73
C PHE A 260 -9.16 -13.98 -9.09
N ASN A 261 -8.31 -15.00 -9.23
CA ASN A 261 -7.61 -15.31 -10.48
C ASN A 261 -8.55 -15.54 -11.68
N PRO A 262 -9.70 -16.25 -11.53
CA PRO A 262 -10.64 -16.38 -12.64
C PRO A 262 -11.16 -15.05 -13.17
N ARG A 263 -11.38 -14.06 -12.28
CA ARG A 263 -11.85 -12.72 -12.67
C ARG A 263 -10.78 -11.91 -13.39
N ILE A 264 -9.52 -12.07 -13.01
CA ILE A 264 -8.39 -11.42 -13.71
C ILE A 264 -8.28 -11.96 -15.13
N LEU A 265 -8.39 -13.29 -15.28
CA LEU A 265 -8.37 -13.95 -16.60
C LEU A 265 -9.56 -13.56 -17.45
N ASP A 266 -10.77 -13.54 -16.90
CA ASP A 266 -12.00 -13.13 -17.56
C ASP A 266 -11.89 -11.70 -18.11
N ARG A 267 -11.42 -10.74 -17.27
CA ARG A 267 -11.15 -9.37 -17.72
C ARG A 267 -10.17 -9.33 -18.89
N ALA A 268 -9.07 -10.08 -18.81
CA ALA A 268 -8.08 -10.15 -19.89
C ALA A 268 -8.66 -10.75 -21.17
N GLN A 269 -9.48 -11.80 -21.05
CA GLN A 269 -10.13 -12.44 -22.18
C GLN A 269 -11.10 -11.48 -22.88
N HIS A 270 -11.94 -10.73 -22.14
CA HIS A 270 -12.82 -9.73 -22.71
C HIS A 270 -12.06 -8.63 -23.48
N MET A 271 -10.87 -8.22 -22.98
CA MET A 271 -10.02 -7.26 -23.69
C MET A 271 -9.48 -7.82 -25.03
N VAL A 272 -9.06 -9.10 -25.03
CA VAL A 272 -8.55 -9.77 -26.23
C VAL A 272 -9.65 -9.98 -27.27
N ASP A 273 -10.85 -10.39 -26.84
CA ASP A 273 -11.97 -10.72 -27.70
C ASP A 273 -12.76 -9.47 -28.14
N GLY A 274 -12.48 -8.30 -27.54
CA GLY A 274 -13.24 -7.06 -27.80
C GLY A 274 -14.69 -7.13 -27.34
N THR A 275 -14.98 -7.91 -26.29
CA THR A 275 -16.33 -8.09 -25.73
C THR A 275 -16.52 -7.30 -24.44
N ASN A 276 -17.78 -7.07 -24.03
CA ASN A 276 -18.10 -6.31 -22.81
C ASN A 276 -18.14 -7.25 -21.59
N PRO A 277 -17.40 -6.94 -20.51
CA PRO A 277 -17.48 -7.71 -19.26
C PRO A 277 -18.81 -7.45 -18.53
N ASP A 278 -19.29 -8.46 -17.80
CA ASP A 278 -20.40 -8.31 -16.86
C ASP A 278 -19.89 -8.08 -15.44
N PHE A 279 -20.02 -6.85 -14.94
CA PHE A 279 -19.64 -6.49 -13.57
C PHE A 279 -20.77 -6.69 -12.54
N SER A 280 -21.99 -7.06 -12.96
CA SER A 280 -23.15 -7.20 -12.06
C SER A 280 -23.00 -8.37 -11.06
N ALA A 281 -22.26 -9.40 -11.43
CA ALA A 281 -22.06 -10.62 -10.65
C ALA A 281 -20.87 -10.56 -9.68
N PHE A 282 -20.25 -9.39 -9.45
CA PHE A 282 -19.09 -9.30 -8.56
C PHE A 282 -19.52 -9.41 -7.09
N ASN A 283 -18.95 -10.40 -6.39
CA ASN A 283 -19.12 -10.59 -4.96
C ASN A 283 -17.72 -10.70 -4.30
N TRP A 284 -17.47 -9.91 -3.25
CA TRP A 284 -16.22 -9.94 -2.50
C TRP A 284 -15.98 -11.23 -1.71
N ALA A 285 -17.04 -11.99 -1.44
CA ALA A 285 -16.99 -13.21 -0.63
C ALA A 285 -16.72 -14.50 -1.45
N ASN A 286 -16.77 -14.42 -2.79
CA ASN A 286 -16.65 -15.57 -3.69
C ASN A 286 -15.62 -15.30 -4.80
#